data_3908bec48dbe1531a618163bad5fa16a
#
_entry.id   3908bec48dbe1531a618163bad5fa16a
#
_cell.length_a   1.000
_cell.length_b   1.000
_cell.length_c   1.000
_cell.angle_alpha   90.00
_cell.angle_beta   90.00
_cell.angle_gamma   90.00
#
_symmetry.space_group_name_H-M   'P 1'
#
loop_
_entity.id
_entity.type
_entity.pdbx_description
1 polymer ?
#
loop_
_entity_poly.entity_id
_entity_poly.type
_entity_poly.pdbx_seq_one_letter_code
_entity_poly.pdbx_strand_id
1 'polypeptide(L)'
;MKMKFFAVLGCVALMATVGIADEPKAATCKCACPCSSSVDKGIVATVDLYIEGGRKGDSNITRKAFAPNATMSWSENGKSVTVPIQALYDYVDKSGAQTVTRDEIKVGALTATTAIVSVDTQFGAVKFTDMFALVRNGDEWKIVAKVYHVR
;
A
#
# COMPACT_ATOMS: atom_id res chain seq x y z
N MET A 1 15.25 24.16 -16.08
CA MET A 1 14.81 23.48 -17.33
C MET A 1 13.48 24.09 -17.71
N LYS A 2 13.45 24.85 -18.80
CA LYS A 2 12.31 25.72 -19.20
C LYS A 2 11.31 24.90 -19.99
N MET A 3 10.09 24.76 -19.48
CA MET A 3 8.96 24.21 -20.24
C MET A 3 8.40 25.28 -21.17
N LYS A 4 8.37 24.98 -22.46
CA LYS A 4 7.76 25.85 -23.49
C LYS A 4 6.30 25.43 -23.68
N PHE A 5 5.39 26.34 -23.42
CA PHE A 5 3.98 26.26 -23.83
C PHE A 5 3.88 26.51 -25.33
N PHE A 6 3.22 25.64 -26.06
CA PHE A 6 2.73 25.89 -27.40
C PHE A 6 1.22 26.10 -27.33
N ALA A 7 0.83 27.33 -27.64
CA ALA A 7 -0.55 27.69 -27.97
C ALA A 7 -0.73 27.52 -29.48
N VAL A 8 -1.73 26.79 -29.92
CA VAL A 8 -2.23 26.82 -31.30
C VAL A 8 -3.70 27.18 -31.29
N LEU A 9 -3.96 28.36 -31.78
CA LEU A 9 -5.26 28.93 -32.10
C LEU A 9 -5.62 28.54 -33.55
N GLY A 10 -6.82 28.04 -33.78
CA GLY A 10 -7.28 27.74 -35.14
C GLY A 10 -8.75 27.41 -35.18
N CYS A 11 -9.56 28.42 -35.37
CA CYS A 11 -10.99 28.38 -35.60
C CYS A 11 -11.28 28.09 -37.08
N VAL A 12 -12.16 27.13 -37.43
CA VAL A 12 -13.08 27.26 -38.58
C VAL A 12 -14.32 26.40 -38.32
N ALA A 13 -15.47 27.04 -38.33
CA ALA A 13 -16.78 26.43 -38.35
C ALA A 13 -17.16 26.01 -39.77
N LEU A 14 -17.75 24.85 -39.95
CA LEU A 14 -18.61 24.56 -41.10
C LEU A 14 -19.78 23.63 -40.68
N MET A 15 -20.99 24.16 -40.86
CA MET A 15 -22.23 23.44 -40.72
C MET A 15 -22.41 22.50 -41.91
N ALA A 16 -22.92 21.29 -41.68
CA ALA A 16 -24.04 20.70 -42.43
C ALA A 16 -24.32 19.22 -42.03
N THR A 17 -25.55 19.01 -41.78
CA THR A 17 -26.50 17.95 -42.13
C THR A 17 -26.60 16.73 -41.24
N VAL A 18 -27.82 16.65 -40.75
CA VAL A 18 -28.57 15.54 -40.17
C VAL A 18 -28.35 14.21 -40.87
N GLY A 19 -27.91 13.21 -40.10
CA GLY A 19 -27.98 11.80 -40.44
C GLY A 19 -28.42 11.03 -39.19
N ILE A 20 -29.58 10.43 -39.29
CA ILE A 20 -30.29 9.64 -38.31
C ILE A 20 -29.56 8.30 -38.09
N ALA A 21 -29.53 7.85 -36.83
CA ALA A 21 -29.39 6.48 -36.35
C ALA A 21 -28.04 5.77 -36.56
N ASP A 22 -27.35 5.57 -35.50
CA ASP A 22 -27.12 4.22 -34.96
C ASP A 22 -26.70 4.38 -33.50
N GLU A 23 -27.54 3.86 -32.66
CA GLU A 23 -27.25 3.68 -31.23
C GLU A 23 -26.09 2.69 -31.12
N PRO A 24 -24.91 3.07 -30.61
CA PRO A 24 -23.88 2.07 -30.39
C PRO A 24 -24.35 1.18 -29.24
N LYS A 25 -24.83 -0.03 -29.65
CA LYS A 25 -25.03 -1.20 -28.82
C LYS A 25 -23.93 -1.20 -27.71
N ALA A 26 -24.37 -1.02 -26.50
CA ALA A 26 -23.50 -1.09 -25.33
C ALA A 26 -22.65 -2.36 -25.42
N ALA A 27 -21.40 -2.21 -25.78
CA ALA A 27 -20.42 -3.28 -25.64
C ALA A 27 -20.35 -3.60 -24.17
N THR A 28 -21.02 -4.66 -23.76
CA THR A 28 -20.89 -5.26 -22.44
C THR A 28 -19.42 -5.68 -22.31
N CYS A 29 -18.62 -4.81 -21.79
CA CYS A 29 -17.26 -5.15 -21.36
C CYS A 29 -17.41 -6.21 -20.27
N LYS A 30 -17.38 -7.48 -20.69
CA LYS A 30 -17.13 -8.61 -19.81
C LYS A 30 -15.67 -8.49 -19.37
N CYS A 31 -15.36 -7.51 -18.54
CA CYS A 31 -14.19 -7.59 -17.70
C CYS A 31 -14.44 -8.75 -16.75
N ALA A 32 -14.03 -9.93 -17.17
CA ALA A 32 -13.76 -11.02 -16.26
C ALA A 32 -12.57 -10.55 -15.39
N CYS A 33 -12.87 -9.74 -14.38
CA CYS A 33 -11.97 -9.61 -13.24
C CYS A 33 -11.93 -11.00 -12.61
N PRO A 34 -10.79 -11.66 -12.56
CA PRO A 34 -10.60 -12.76 -11.63
C PRO A 34 -10.51 -12.14 -10.24
N CYS A 35 -11.65 -11.75 -9.66
CA CYS A 35 -11.77 -11.36 -8.26
C CYS A 35 -11.78 -12.61 -7.39
N SER A 36 -10.68 -13.32 -7.37
CA SER A 36 -10.22 -14.16 -6.28
C SER A 36 -8.70 -14.03 -6.32
N SER A 37 -8.20 -12.83 -6.06
CA SER A 37 -6.78 -12.63 -5.85
C SER A 37 -6.46 -13.21 -4.48
N SER A 38 -6.04 -14.46 -4.45
CA SER A 38 -5.23 -14.93 -3.35
C SER A 38 -4.09 -13.91 -3.20
N VAL A 39 -3.98 -13.33 -2.01
CA VAL A 39 -2.89 -12.37 -1.69
C VAL A 39 -1.57 -13.02 -2.10
N ASP A 40 -0.73 -12.28 -2.84
CA ASP A 40 0.60 -12.77 -3.23
C ASP A 40 1.34 -13.31 -2.00
N LYS A 41 1.81 -14.56 -2.08
CA LYS A 41 2.46 -15.24 -0.95
C LYS A 41 3.68 -14.49 -0.44
N GLY A 42 4.38 -13.76 -1.31
CA GLY A 42 5.52 -12.93 -0.92
C GLY A 42 5.08 -11.73 -0.08
N ILE A 43 3.92 -11.13 -0.37
CA ILE A 43 3.35 -10.06 0.46
C ILE A 43 3.00 -10.60 1.84
N VAL A 44 2.32 -11.76 1.90
CA VAL A 44 1.99 -12.41 3.17
C VAL A 44 3.24 -12.68 4.00
N ALA A 45 4.27 -13.29 3.38
CA ALA A 45 5.53 -13.58 4.04
C ALA A 45 6.22 -12.31 4.57
N THR A 46 6.16 -11.20 3.81
CA THR A 46 6.74 -9.92 4.22
C THR A 46 6.00 -9.34 5.45
N VAL A 47 4.68 -9.37 5.45
CA VAL A 47 3.88 -8.92 6.61
C VAL A 47 4.13 -9.84 7.81
N ASP A 48 4.23 -11.15 7.60
CA ASP A 48 4.50 -12.11 8.68
C ASP A 48 5.87 -11.90 9.33
N LEU A 49 6.89 -11.44 8.61
CA LEU A 49 8.18 -11.02 9.21
C LEU A 49 8.01 -9.84 10.19
N TYR A 50 7.17 -8.87 9.84
CA TYR A 50 6.84 -7.77 10.75
C TYR A 50 6.15 -8.28 12.04
N ILE A 51 5.17 -9.15 11.89
CA ILE A 51 4.44 -9.76 13.01
C ILE A 51 5.37 -10.60 13.89
N GLU A 52 6.21 -11.44 13.28
CA GLU A 52 7.12 -12.33 14.00
C GLU A 52 8.20 -11.56 14.76
N GLY A 53 8.71 -10.45 14.19
CA GLY A 53 9.65 -9.57 14.89
C GLY A 53 9.05 -9.00 16.18
N GLY A 54 7.79 -8.54 16.15
CA GLY A 54 7.10 -8.09 17.36
C GLY A 54 6.81 -9.21 18.34
N ARG A 55 6.48 -10.41 17.83
CA ARG A 55 6.24 -11.59 18.68
C ARG A 55 7.49 -12.02 19.43
N LYS A 56 8.65 -11.91 18.81
CA LYS A 56 9.94 -12.25 19.41
C LYS A 56 10.64 -11.09 20.12
N GLY A 57 10.19 -9.85 19.90
CA GLY A 57 10.90 -8.66 20.37
C GLY A 57 12.27 -8.52 19.72
N ASP A 58 12.38 -8.92 18.45
CA ASP A 58 13.63 -8.92 17.69
C ASP A 58 13.51 -8.07 16.43
N SER A 59 14.07 -6.88 16.47
CA SER A 59 14.07 -5.96 15.34
C SER A 59 14.82 -6.48 14.11
N ASN A 60 15.75 -7.41 14.25
CA ASN A 60 16.46 -8.00 13.11
C ASN A 60 15.53 -8.84 12.23
N ILE A 61 14.47 -9.43 12.80
CA ILE A 61 13.43 -10.11 12.05
C ILE A 61 12.57 -9.06 11.35
N THR A 62 12.12 -8.02 12.07
CA THR A 62 11.31 -6.92 11.52
C THR A 62 12.02 -6.23 10.36
N ARG A 63 13.32 -5.99 10.45
CA ARG A 63 14.13 -5.35 9.39
C ARG A 63 14.06 -6.07 8.05
N LYS A 64 13.88 -7.38 8.06
CA LYS A 64 13.77 -8.17 6.81
C LYS A 64 12.52 -7.82 6.00
N ALA A 65 11.47 -7.32 6.65
CA ALA A 65 10.23 -6.91 5.98
C ALA A 65 10.35 -5.55 5.29
N PHE A 66 11.21 -4.65 5.77
CA PHE A 66 11.25 -3.25 5.35
C PHE A 66 12.41 -2.93 4.43
N ALA A 67 12.21 -1.93 3.56
CA ALA A 67 13.30 -1.30 2.82
C ALA A 67 14.16 -0.44 3.79
N PRO A 68 15.47 -0.26 3.53
CA PRO A 68 16.36 0.48 4.44
C PRO A 68 15.91 1.93 4.73
N ASN A 69 15.26 2.56 3.77
CA ASN A 69 14.78 3.95 3.83
C ASN A 69 13.26 4.04 4.04
N ALA A 70 12.63 2.98 4.53
CA ALA A 70 11.20 2.98 4.82
C ALA A 70 10.86 3.99 5.91
N THR A 71 9.60 4.44 5.90
CA THR A 71 9.06 5.38 6.88
C THR A 71 7.87 4.79 7.64
N MET A 72 7.61 5.35 8.82
CA MET A 72 6.42 5.07 9.60
C MET A 72 5.69 6.37 9.90
N SER A 73 4.36 6.41 9.70
CA SER A 73 3.54 7.61 9.85
C SER A 73 2.26 7.33 10.62
N TRP A 74 1.79 8.33 11.36
CA TRP A 74 0.51 8.31 12.07
C TRP A 74 -0.02 9.74 12.28
N SER A 75 -1.23 9.84 12.79
CA SER A 75 -1.79 11.12 13.27
C SER A 75 -1.70 11.19 14.79
N GLU A 76 -1.16 12.27 15.30
CA GLU A 76 -1.07 12.55 16.73
C GLU A 76 -1.57 13.97 17.01
N ASN A 77 -2.60 14.10 17.86
CA ASN A 77 -3.21 15.39 18.19
C ASN A 77 -3.62 16.22 16.95
N GLY A 78 -4.13 15.55 15.91
CA GLY A 78 -4.55 16.17 14.64
C GLY A 78 -3.41 16.59 13.72
N LYS A 79 -2.17 16.22 14.02
CA LYS A 79 -0.98 16.49 13.19
C LYS A 79 -0.42 15.19 12.63
N SER A 80 0.04 15.21 11.38
CA SER A 80 0.78 14.09 10.83
C SER A 80 2.19 14.02 11.40
N VAL A 81 2.59 12.84 11.84
CA VAL A 81 3.95 12.53 12.27
C VAL A 81 4.53 11.52 11.31
N THR A 82 5.76 11.71 10.87
CA THR A 82 6.49 10.77 10.01
C THR A 82 7.91 10.64 10.54
N VAL A 83 8.35 9.41 10.73
CA VAL A 83 9.69 9.10 11.22
C VAL A 83 10.33 8.01 10.35
N PRO A 84 11.67 7.91 10.33
CA PRO A 84 12.35 6.75 9.75
C PRO A 84 11.89 5.47 10.44
N ILE A 85 11.88 4.36 9.69
CA ILE A 85 11.46 3.04 10.21
C ILE A 85 12.32 2.56 11.39
N GLN A 86 13.49 3.14 11.60
CA GLN A 86 14.35 2.86 12.75
C GLN A 86 13.59 3.00 14.09
N ALA A 87 12.68 3.97 14.19
CA ALA A 87 11.85 4.15 15.38
C ALA A 87 11.00 2.91 15.72
N LEU A 88 10.53 2.17 14.70
CA LEU A 88 9.84 0.91 14.93
C LEU A 88 10.79 -0.16 15.48
N TYR A 89 12.00 -0.24 14.96
CA TYR A 89 12.99 -1.22 15.40
C TYR A 89 13.37 -0.98 16.86
N ASP A 90 13.63 0.27 17.22
CA ASP A 90 13.94 0.66 18.59
C ASP A 90 12.78 0.34 19.55
N TYR A 91 11.54 0.53 19.08
CA TYR A 91 10.35 0.16 19.84
C TYR A 91 10.23 -1.36 20.04
N VAL A 92 10.45 -2.16 18.99
CA VAL A 92 10.40 -3.63 19.06
C VAL A 92 11.43 -4.16 20.06
N ASP A 93 12.67 -3.69 19.99
CA ASP A 93 13.74 -4.12 20.89
C ASP A 93 13.48 -3.69 22.33
N LYS A 94 12.96 -2.48 22.54
CA LYS A 94 12.61 -1.96 23.86
C LYS A 94 11.42 -2.69 24.49
N SER A 95 10.42 -3.05 23.69
CA SER A 95 9.21 -3.71 24.18
C SER A 95 9.42 -5.20 24.50
N GLY A 96 10.44 -5.82 23.90
CA GLY A 96 10.68 -7.24 24.01
C GLY A 96 9.57 -8.08 23.37
N ALA A 97 9.56 -9.37 23.66
CA ALA A 97 8.58 -10.30 23.12
C ALA A 97 7.16 -9.98 23.58
N GLN A 98 6.22 -9.95 22.61
CA GLN A 98 4.82 -9.64 22.86
C GLN A 98 3.90 -10.74 22.28
N THR A 99 2.70 -10.88 22.86
CA THR A 99 1.63 -11.61 22.17
C THR A 99 1.17 -10.77 20.98
N VAL A 100 1.33 -11.29 19.76
CA VAL A 100 0.93 -10.60 18.54
C VAL A 100 -0.04 -11.46 17.75
N THR A 101 -1.17 -10.85 17.37
CA THR A 101 -2.16 -11.44 16.47
C THR A 101 -2.36 -10.51 15.27
N ARG A 102 -2.81 -11.07 14.16
CA ARG A 102 -3.26 -10.32 12.99
C ARG A 102 -4.49 -10.96 12.36
N ASP A 103 -5.29 -10.16 11.73
CA ASP A 103 -6.39 -10.59 10.88
C ASP A 103 -5.90 -10.90 9.45
N GLU A 104 -6.83 -11.21 8.55
CA GLU A 104 -6.55 -11.41 7.14
C GLU A 104 -6.00 -10.12 6.50
N ILE A 105 -5.02 -10.26 5.61
CA ILE A 105 -4.46 -9.14 4.86
C ILE A 105 -5.44 -8.76 3.74
N LYS A 106 -5.86 -7.50 3.75
CA LYS A 106 -6.73 -6.92 2.73
C LYS A 106 -5.87 -6.21 1.69
N VAL A 107 -6.01 -6.58 0.42
CA VAL A 107 -5.32 -5.93 -0.69
C VAL A 107 -6.18 -4.78 -1.22
N GLY A 108 -5.68 -3.56 -1.11
CA GLY A 108 -6.31 -2.37 -1.69
C GLY A 108 -5.94 -2.15 -3.15
N ALA A 109 -4.66 -2.40 -3.50
CA ALA A 109 -4.17 -2.33 -4.87
C ALA A 109 -2.97 -3.28 -5.05
N LEU A 110 -2.86 -3.90 -6.22
CA LEU A 110 -1.78 -4.81 -6.58
C LEU A 110 -1.42 -4.66 -8.05
N THR A 111 -0.14 -4.51 -8.31
CA THR A 111 0.45 -4.55 -9.65
C THR A 111 1.56 -5.61 -9.68
N ALA A 112 2.27 -5.75 -10.80
CA ALA A 112 3.41 -6.66 -10.88
C ALA A 112 4.56 -6.30 -9.91
N THR A 113 4.68 -5.03 -9.51
CA THR A 113 5.84 -4.52 -8.75
C THR A 113 5.48 -3.70 -7.52
N THR A 114 4.21 -3.34 -7.30
CA THR A 114 3.77 -2.53 -6.17
C THR A 114 2.48 -3.07 -5.57
N ALA A 115 2.32 -2.91 -4.26
CA ALA A 115 1.10 -3.27 -3.56
C ALA A 115 0.76 -2.28 -2.44
N ILE A 116 -0.53 -2.09 -2.20
CA ILE A 116 -1.07 -1.44 -1.00
C ILE A 116 -1.92 -2.46 -0.27
N VAL A 117 -1.59 -2.70 0.99
CA VAL A 117 -2.33 -3.64 1.83
C VAL A 117 -2.67 -3.04 3.18
N SER A 118 -3.71 -3.55 3.81
CA SER A 118 -4.05 -3.25 5.19
C SER A 118 -4.25 -4.53 5.98
N VAL A 119 -3.99 -4.46 7.27
CA VAL A 119 -4.17 -5.56 8.20
C VAL A 119 -4.47 -5.01 9.60
N ASP A 120 -5.44 -5.58 10.25
CA ASP A 120 -5.69 -5.31 11.66
C ASP A 120 -4.77 -6.18 12.51
N THR A 121 -4.05 -5.55 13.43
CA THR A 121 -3.06 -6.20 14.28
C THR A 121 -3.33 -5.89 15.75
N GLN A 122 -2.83 -6.74 16.63
CA GLN A 122 -2.80 -6.47 18.05
C GLN A 122 -1.43 -6.87 18.61
N PHE A 123 -0.79 -5.93 19.29
CA PHE A 123 0.48 -6.10 19.98
C PHE A 123 0.23 -5.92 21.48
N GLY A 124 0.32 -7.01 22.24
CA GLY A 124 -0.10 -7.01 23.65
C GLY A 124 -1.56 -6.58 23.80
N ALA A 125 -1.79 -5.48 24.51
CA ALA A 125 -3.14 -4.91 24.71
C ALA A 125 -3.56 -3.89 23.64
N VAL A 126 -2.64 -3.44 22.77
CA VAL A 126 -2.88 -2.35 21.84
C VAL A 126 -3.28 -2.89 20.47
N LYS A 127 -4.38 -2.37 19.93
CA LYS A 127 -4.90 -2.73 18.60
C LYS A 127 -4.57 -1.64 17.59
N PHE A 128 -4.21 -2.06 16.39
CA PHE A 128 -3.87 -1.18 15.30
C PHE A 128 -4.62 -1.58 14.01
N THR A 129 -4.85 -0.60 13.15
CA THR A 129 -5.03 -0.82 11.72
C THR A 129 -3.74 -0.38 11.05
N ASP A 130 -2.97 -1.33 10.56
CA ASP A 130 -1.73 -1.11 9.82
C ASP A 130 -2.01 -1.07 8.33
N MET A 131 -1.43 -0.12 7.63
CA MET A 131 -1.45 0.00 6.17
C MET A 131 -0.01 0.04 5.67
N PHE A 132 0.27 -0.75 4.62
CA PHE A 132 1.61 -0.87 4.06
C PHE A 132 1.60 -0.56 2.56
N ALA A 133 2.58 0.23 2.12
CA ALA A 133 2.98 0.31 0.74
C ALA A 133 4.20 -0.60 0.53
N LEU A 134 4.11 -1.51 -0.44
CA LEU A 134 5.17 -2.47 -0.76
C LEU A 134 5.65 -2.30 -2.19
N VAL A 135 6.94 -2.59 -2.38
CA VAL A 135 7.59 -2.61 -3.69
C VAL A 135 8.34 -3.94 -3.84
N ARG A 136 8.29 -4.51 -5.02
CA ARG A 136 9.06 -5.71 -5.35
C ARG A 136 10.54 -5.35 -5.55
N ASN A 137 11.42 -6.05 -4.87
CA ASN A 137 12.86 -5.93 -4.98
C ASN A 137 13.43 -7.30 -5.38
N GLY A 138 13.64 -7.50 -6.67
CA GLY A 138 13.94 -8.83 -7.21
C GLY A 138 12.73 -9.76 -6.99
N ASP A 139 12.96 -10.87 -6.33
CA ASP A 139 11.92 -11.87 -6.02
C ASP A 139 11.22 -11.62 -4.68
N GLU A 140 11.65 -10.61 -3.92
CA GLU A 140 11.10 -10.30 -2.60
C GLU A 140 10.23 -9.03 -2.63
N TRP A 141 9.23 -8.99 -1.75
CA TRP A 141 8.51 -7.77 -1.43
C TRP A 141 9.16 -7.05 -0.23
N LYS A 142 9.22 -5.72 -0.29
CA LYS A 142 9.69 -4.88 0.83
C LYS A 142 8.69 -3.77 1.12
N ILE A 143 8.40 -3.55 2.39
CA ILE A 143 7.60 -2.42 2.85
C ILE A 143 8.43 -1.16 2.74
N VAL A 144 7.94 -0.16 2.01
CA VAL A 144 8.58 1.17 1.85
C VAL A 144 7.92 2.24 2.72
N ALA A 145 6.66 2.03 3.10
CA ALA A 145 5.97 2.91 4.04
C ALA A 145 4.96 2.11 4.89
N LYS A 146 4.92 2.44 6.19
CA LYS A 146 3.92 1.98 7.14
C LYS A 146 3.12 3.19 7.60
N VAL A 147 1.80 3.13 7.47
CA VAL A 147 0.88 4.09 8.10
C VAL A 147 0.00 3.31 9.06
N TYR A 148 -0.24 3.85 10.26
CA TYR A 148 -1.07 3.12 11.21
C TYR A 148 -2.02 4.02 11.98
N HIS A 149 -3.08 3.41 12.47
CA HIS A 149 -4.04 3.98 13.38
C HIS A 149 -4.16 3.09 14.62
N VAL A 150 -4.11 3.71 15.81
CA VAL A 150 -4.39 3.02 17.10
C VAL A 150 -5.90 2.99 17.27
N ARG A 151 -6.44 1.80 17.55
CA ARG A 151 -7.89 1.56 17.72
C ARG A 151 -8.31 1.51 19.19
#